data_f498c2473d93eede6363a4dc78becd93
#
_entry.id   f498c2473d93eede6363a4dc78becd93
#
_cell.length_a   1.000
_cell.length_b   1.000
_cell.length_c   1.000
_cell.angle_alpha   90.00
_cell.angle_beta   90.00
_cell.angle_gamma   90.00
#
_symmetry.space_group_name_H-M   'P 1'
#
loop_
_entity.id
_entity.type
_entity.pdbx_description
1 polymer ?
#
loop_
_entity_poly.entity_id
_entity_poly.type
_entity_poly.pdbx_seq_one_letter_code
_entity_poly.pdbx_strand_id
1 'polypeptide(L)'
;LPELVISDVMMPLMDGYELTQHLKTSSLTSHISVVLLSARAAHESRMAGLTQGADDYLTKPFHVDELRQRLHNLLTRQQTLRDYYHKQFTQPDAEFRPEILTDDFLRKLHAGIDEKLDDPAFGVDELARTVGMSRRTLDRKLAAVANLSANTVIRQHRLKRAAQFLNQGHNVSEAAYMVGYESPAHFSQIFKELFQKTPSEFTQR
;
A
#
# COMPACT_ATOMS: atom_id res chain seq x y z
N LEU A 1 1.70 6.24 13.65
CA LEU A 1 3.05 5.81 13.28
C LEU A 1 3.80 7.01 12.71
N PRO A 2 5.11 7.14 12.95
CA PRO A 2 5.92 8.15 12.29
C PRO A 2 6.03 7.88 10.79
N GLU A 3 6.28 8.90 10.00
CA GLU A 3 6.55 8.73 8.56
C GLU A 3 8.02 8.36 8.31
N LEU A 4 8.92 8.80 9.21
CA LEU A 4 10.35 8.58 9.12
C LEU A 4 10.95 8.42 10.53
N VAL A 5 11.96 7.58 10.67
CA VAL A 5 12.75 7.38 11.89
C VAL A 5 14.20 7.77 11.62
N ILE A 6 14.77 8.60 12.49
CA ILE A 6 16.21 8.86 12.53
C ILE A 6 16.75 8.21 13.79
N SER A 7 17.73 7.35 13.65
CA SER A 7 18.33 6.63 14.78
C SER A 7 19.84 6.71 14.76
N ASP A 8 20.45 6.82 15.92
CA ASP A 8 21.89 6.56 16.05
C ASP A 8 22.11 5.05 15.87
N VAL A 9 23.25 4.68 15.32
CA VAL A 9 23.69 3.28 15.27
C VAL A 9 24.05 2.79 16.67
N MET A 10 24.78 3.60 17.42
CA MET A 10 25.27 3.22 18.77
C MET A 10 24.27 3.66 19.84
N MET A 11 23.39 2.78 20.25
CA MET A 11 22.43 3.00 21.35
C MET A 11 22.51 1.89 22.38
N PRO A 12 22.22 2.17 23.68
CA PRO A 12 22.15 1.14 24.71
C PRO A 12 20.93 0.23 24.50
N LEU A 13 21.04 -1.04 24.91
CA LEU A 13 20.01 -2.09 24.88
C LEU A 13 19.69 -2.63 23.49
N MET A 14 19.43 -1.77 22.50
CA MET A 14 19.13 -2.12 21.11
C MET A 14 19.87 -1.13 20.21
N ASP A 15 20.70 -1.60 19.31
CA ASP A 15 21.37 -0.72 18.36
C ASP A 15 20.48 -0.30 17.19
N GLY A 16 20.93 0.69 16.40
CA GLY A 16 20.16 1.20 15.28
C GLY A 16 19.94 0.18 14.17
N TYR A 17 20.83 -0.80 14.05
CA TYR A 17 20.69 -1.88 13.05
C TYR A 17 19.58 -2.87 13.47
N GLU A 18 19.58 -3.29 14.72
CA GLU A 18 18.51 -4.14 15.28
C GLU A 18 17.15 -3.44 15.20
N LEU A 19 17.10 -2.14 15.57
CA LEU A 19 15.89 -1.34 15.44
C LEU A 19 15.39 -1.31 13.97
N THR A 20 16.30 -1.09 13.02
CA THR A 20 15.97 -1.06 11.59
C THR A 20 15.40 -2.41 11.15
N GLN A 21 16.06 -3.51 11.51
CA GLN A 21 15.60 -4.85 11.18
C GLN A 21 14.19 -5.11 11.75
N HIS A 22 13.93 -4.76 13.02
CA HIS A 22 12.60 -4.89 13.61
C HIS A 22 11.54 -4.07 12.87
N LEU A 23 11.86 -2.83 12.50
CA LEU A 23 10.93 -1.97 11.74
C LEU A 23 10.66 -2.53 10.34
N LYS A 24 11.67 -3.03 9.64
CA LYS A 24 11.55 -3.49 8.24
C LYS A 24 10.95 -4.89 8.11
N THR A 25 11.13 -5.76 9.09
CA THR A 25 10.51 -7.10 9.09
C THR A 25 9.06 -7.10 9.54
N SER A 26 8.64 -6.12 10.31
CA SER A 26 7.25 -5.99 10.73
C SER A 26 6.38 -5.47 9.60
N SER A 27 5.34 -6.22 9.24
CA SER A 27 4.35 -5.80 8.23
C SER A 27 3.67 -4.47 8.56
N LEU A 28 3.63 -4.08 9.84
CA LEU A 28 3.05 -2.83 10.32
C LEU A 28 3.93 -1.60 10.04
N THR A 29 5.26 -1.76 10.09
CA THR A 29 6.23 -0.66 10.11
C THR A 29 7.21 -0.68 8.93
N SER A 30 7.15 -1.72 8.08
CA SER A 30 8.06 -1.89 6.92
C SER A 30 8.09 -0.71 5.96
N HIS A 31 7.01 0.07 5.87
CA HIS A 31 6.89 1.26 5.02
C HIS A 31 7.56 2.52 5.60
N ILE A 32 7.94 2.49 6.89
CA ILE A 32 8.58 3.64 7.54
C ILE A 32 10.03 3.74 7.07
N SER A 33 10.43 4.90 6.56
CA SER A 33 11.83 5.14 6.20
C SER A 33 12.70 5.28 7.44
N VAL A 34 13.90 4.67 7.40
CA VAL A 34 14.87 4.70 8.49
C VAL A 34 16.17 5.29 7.99
N VAL A 35 16.63 6.34 8.67
CA VAL A 35 17.94 6.96 8.46
C VAL A 35 18.83 6.66 9.65
N LEU A 36 19.96 6.04 9.42
CA LEU A 36 20.94 5.73 10.46
C LEU A 36 22.05 6.78 10.53
N LEU A 37 22.32 7.24 11.75
CA LEU A 37 23.42 8.14 12.05
C LEU A 37 24.58 7.34 12.67
N SER A 38 25.81 7.47 12.14
CA SER A 38 26.96 6.72 12.63
C SER A 38 28.20 7.59 12.81
N ALA A 39 28.99 7.30 13.83
CA ALA A 39 30.31 7.90 14.06
C ALA A 39 31.43 7.29 13.19
N ARG A 40 31.17 6.17 12.49
CA ARG A 40 32.17 5.46 11.67
C ARG A 40 31.98 5.70 10.19
N ALA A 41 33.02 6.23 9.55
CA ALA A 41 33.13 6.39 8.09
C ALA A 41 33.50 5.07 7.36
N ALA A 42 33.65 3.92 8.08
CA ALA A 42 34.11 2.67 7.50
C ALA A 42 33.07 2.12 6.49
N HIS A 43 33.54 1.80 5.30
CA HIS A 43 32.78 1.24 4.19
C HIS A 43 31.97 -0.03 4.62
N GLU A 44 32.56 -0.84 5.50
CA GLU A 44 31.94 -2.07 6.05
C GLU A 44 30.67 -1.77 6.89
N SER A 45 30.69 -0.72 7.71
CA SER A 45 29.51 -0.32 8.52
C SER A 45 28.37 0.22 7.65
N ARG A 46 28.69 0.86 6.53
CA ARG A 46 27.73 1.38 5.56
C ARG A 46 27.07 0.23 4.78
N MET A 47 27.86 -0.77 4.38
CA MET A 47 27.32 -1.99 3.73
C MET A 47 26.45 -2.78 4.67
N ALA A 48 26.85 -2.95 5.94
CA ALA A 48 26.03 -3.63 6.95
C ALA A 48 24.66 -2.94 7.14
N GLY A 49 24.62 -1.60 7.23
CA GLY A 49 23.37 -0.83 7.37
C GLY A 49 22.43 -0.96 6.17
N LEU A 50 22.96 -0.93 4.95
CA LEU A 50 22.20 -1.12 3.72
C LEU A 50 21.68 -2.56 3.60
N THR A 51 22.47 -3.55 4.01
CA THR A 51 22.08 -4.97 4.01
C THR A 51 20.92 -5.24 5.01
N GLN A 52 20.82 -4.44 6.07
CA GLN A 52 19.75 -4.55 7.08
C GLN A 52 18.51 -3.73 6.74
N GLY A 53 18.47 -3.08 5.57
CA GLY A 53 17.28 -2.42 5.02
C GLY A 53 17.09 -0.96 5.44
N ALA A 54 18.10 -0.27 5.97
CA ALA A 54 18.04 1.18 6.16
C ALA A 54 17.89 1.90 4.80
N ASP A 55 17.06 2.94 4.76
CA ASP A 55 16.78 3.69 3.53
C ASP A 55 17.89 4.72 3.23
N ASP A 56 18.56 5.23 4.27
CA ASP A 56 19.74 6.09 4.13
C ASP A 56 20.65 6.00 5.35
N TYR A 57 21.86 6.50 5.18
CA TYR A 57 22.94 6.44 6.17
C TYR A 57 23.76 7.74 6.16
N LEU A 58 23.96 8.35 7.34
CA LEU A 58 24.69 9.60 7.46
C LEU A 58 25.80 9.50 8.52
N THR A 59 27.03 9.86 8.14
CA THR A 59 28.22 9.83 9.02
C THR A 59 28.37 11.11 9.83
N LYS A 60 28.60 10.97 11.12
CA LYS A 60 28.96 12.07 12.01
C LYS A 60 30.46 12.39 11.89
N PRO A 61 30.86 13.69 11.89
CA PRO A 61 30.02 14.89 11.90
C PRO A 61 29.40 15.15 10.52
N PHE A 62 28.16 15.62 10.48
CA PHE A 62 27.44 15.99 9.26
C PHE A 62 26.95 17.43 9.29
N HIS A 63 26.71 18.02 8.13
CA HIS A 63 26.06 19.31 8.01
C HIS A 63 24.54 19.16 8.11
N VAL A 64 23.90 20.08 8.83
CA VAL A 64 22.43 20.06 9.01
C VAL A 64 21.70 20.10 7.65
N ASP A 65 22.24 20.83 6.68
CA ASP A 65 21.66 20.95 5.35
C ASP A 65 21.73 19.63 4.57
N GLU A 66 22.81 18.84 4.76
CA GLU A 66 22.88 17.49 4.19
C GLU A 66 21.80 16.58 4.76
N LEU A 67 21.61 16.56 6.08
CA LEU A 67 20.53 15.80 6.71
C LEU A 67 19.16 16.24 6.17
N ARG A 68 18.89 17.55 6.13
CA ARG A 68 17.64 18.09 5.59
C ARG A 68 17.37 17.63 4.17
N GLN A 69 18.38 17.69 3.29
CA GLN A 69 18.22 17.28 1.90
C GLN A 69 17.90 15.77 1.77
N ARG A 70 18.56 14.93 2.55
CA ARG A 70 18.30 13.48 2.57
C ARG A 70 16.89 13.16 3.05
N LEU A 71 16.45 13.78 4.16
CA LEU A 71 15.10 13.62 4.67
C LEU A 71 14.05 14.09 3.67
N HIS A 72 14.28 15.25 3.03
CA HIS A 72 13.39 15.77 1.99
C HIS A 72 13.25 14.78 0.83
N ASN A 73 14.35 14.22 0.34
CA ASN A 73 14.35 13.26 -0.75
C ASN A 73 13.56 11.98 -0.38
N LEU A 74 13.76 11.46 0.84
CA LEU A 74 13.04 10.28 1.31
C LEU A 74 11.53 10.53 1.43
N LEU A 75 11.13 11.66 2.04
CA LEU A 75 9.72 12.03 2.19
C LEU A 75 9.05 12.27 0.82
N THR A 76 9.75 12.93 -0.10
CA THR A 76 9.26 13.14 -1.48
C THR A 76 9.05 11.81 -2.20
N ARG A 77 10.01 10.87 -2.07
CA ARG A 77 9.88 9.54 -2.65
C ARG A 77 8.70 8.77 -2.05
N GLN A 78 8.50 8.83 -0.74
CA GLN A 78 7.34 8.22 -0.08
C GLN A 78 6.02 8.83 -0.59
N GLN A 79 5.95 10.16 -0.70
CA GLN A 79 4.76 10.84 -1.22
C GLN A 79 4.47 10.41 -2.67
N THR A 80 5.48 10.35 -3.53
CA THR A 80 5.33 9.90 -4.92
C THR A 80 4.80 8.47 -5.00
N LEU A 81 5.29 7.56 -4.16
CA LEU A 81 4.79 6.18 -4.10
C LEU A 81 3.36 6.12 -3.57
N ARG A 82 3.03 6.90 -2.55
CA ARG A 82 1.67 7.01 -1.99
C ARG A 82 0.69 7.49 -3.05
N ASP A 83 1.05 8.54 -3.80
CA ASP A 83 0.22 9.09 -4.88
C ASP A 83 0.07 8.10 -6.04
N TYR A 84 1.14 7.36 -6.36
CA TYR A 84 1.10 6.28 -7.35
C TYR A 84 0.10 5.19 -6.94
N TYR A 85 0.20 4.64 -5.72
CA TYR A 85 -0.72 3.61 -5.25
C TYR A 85 -2.14 4.15 -5.11
N HIS A 86 -2.31 5.39 -4.61
CA HIS A 86 -3.63 6.03 -4.57
C HIS A 86 -4.30 6.06 -5.95
N LYS A 87 -3.57 6.49 -6.98
CA LYS A 87 -4.05 6.49 -8.36
C LYS A 87 -4.37 5.10 -8.88
N GLN A 88 -3.51 4.11 -8.58
CA GLN A 88 -3.74 2.71 -8.98
C GLN A 88 -5.08 2.17 -8.45
N PHE A 89 -5.49 2.57 -7.25
CA PHE A 89 -6.79 2.16 -6.70
C PHE A 89 -7.94 2.99 -7.27
N THR A 90 -7.81 4.32 -7.35
CA THR A 90 -8.93 5.25 -7.57
C THR A 90 -9.18 5.59 -9.03
N GLN A 91 -8.20 5.48 -9.91
CA GLN A 91 -8.40 5.78 -11.33
C GLN A 91 -9.01 4.60 -12.10
N PRO A 92 -10.09 4.82 -12.87
CA PRO A 92 -10.77 3.77 -13.64
C PRO A 92 -9.86 3.08 -14.66
N ASP A 93 -9.04 3.87 -15.36
CA ASP A 93 -8.17 3.42 -16.45
C ASP A 93 -6.81 2.89 -15.96
N ALA A 94 -6.53 2.97 -14.67
CA ALA A 94 -5.32 2.40 -14.12
C ALA A 94 -5.41 0.87 -14.22
N GLU A 95 -4.69 0.31 -15.19
CA GLU A 95 -4.58 -1.13 -15.36
C GLU A 95 -3.94 -1.72 -14.11
N PHE A 96 -4.74 -2.43 -13.33
CA PHE A 96 -4.24 -3.05 -12.13
C PHE A 96 -3.31 -4.21 -12.52
N ARG A 97 -2.02 -4.03 -12.28
CA ARG A 97 -0.98 -5.05 -12.52
C ARG A 97 -0.38 -5.46 -11.18
N PRO A 98 -0.92 -6.50 -10.52
CA PRO A 98 -0.38 -6.99 -9.25
C PRO A 98 1.09 -7.42 -9.34
N GLU A 99 1.54 -7.80 -10.53
CA GLU A 99 2.93 -8.21 -10.80
C GLU A 99 3.94 -7.05 -10.64
N ILE A 100 3.49 -5.81 -10.78
CA ILE A 100 4.35 -4.60 -10.65
C ILE A 100 4.38 -4.10 -9.19
N LEU A 101 3.52 -4.63 -8.31
CA LEU A 101 3.53 -4.28 -6.90
C LEU A 101 4.78 -4.86 -6.23
N THR A 102 5.74 -4.00 -5.96
CA THR A 102 6.94 -4.36 -5.19
C THR A 102 6.66 -4.56 -3.70
N ASP A 103 5.52 -4.07 -3.21
CA ASP A 103 5.08 -4.20 -1.82
C ASP A 103 4.30 -5.52 -1.61
N ASP A 104 4.89 -6.44 -0.85
CA ASP A 104 4.33 -7.74 -0.51
C ASP A 104 2.97 -7.63 0.22
N PHE A 105 2.79 -6.58 1.02
CA PHE A 105 1.52 -6.31 1.69
C PHE A 105 0.39 -6.02 0.69
N LEU A 106 0.64 -5.17 -0.32
CA LEU A 106 -0.36 -4.86 -1.34
C LEU A 106 -0.70 -6.09 -2.19
N ARG A 107 0.29 -6.93 -2.52
CA ARG A 107 0.03 -8.20 -3.23
C ARG A 107 -0.88 -9.13 -2.42
N LYS A 108 -0.58 -9.34 -1.13
CA LYS A 108 -1.41 -10.16 -0.23
C LYS A 108 -2.82 -9.59 -0.06
N LEU A 109 -2.93 -8.28 0.02
CA LEU A 109 -4.20 -7.57 0.12
C LEU A 109 -5.09 -7.86 -1.10
N HIS A 110 -4.55 -7.69 -2.30
CA HIS A 110 -5.28 -7.94 -3.55
C HIS A 110 -5.65 -9.41 -3.71
N ALA A 111 -4.71 -10.33 -3.45
CA ALA A 111 -4.98 -11.76 -3.49
C ALA A 111 -6.11 -12.17 -2.54
N GLY A 112 -6.13 -11.60 -1.32
CA GLY A 112 -7.18 -11.87 -0.35
C GLY A 112 -8.56 -11.34 -0.77
N ILE A 113 -8.62 -10.21 -1.49
CA ILE A 113 -9.89 -9.71 -2.04
C ILE A 113 -10.33 -10.58 -3.22
N ASP A 114 -9.41 -10.98 -4.11
CA ASP A 114 -9.72 -11.83 -5.27
C ASP A 114 -10.23 -13.23 -4.85
N GLU A 115 -9.69 -13.81 -3.78
CA GLU A 115 -10.12 -15.11 -3.25
C GLU A 115 -11.58 -15.11 -2.78
N LYS A 116 -12.09 -13.96 -2.33
CA LYS A 116 -13.44 -13.77 -1.79
C LYS A 116 -14.22 -12.71 -2.57
N LEU A 117 -13.96 -12.60 -3.86
CA LEU A 117 -14.48 -11.52 -4.70
C LEU A 117 -16.02 -11.52 -4.77
N ASP A 118 -16.62 -12.70 -4.90
CA ASP A 118 -18.06 -12.94 -5.04
C ASP A 118 -18.81 -12.99 -3.70
N ASP A 119 -18.10 -13.05 -2.57
CA ASP A 119 -18.73 -13.12 -1.25
C ASP A 119 -19.21 -11.73 -0.79
N PRO A 120 -20.54 -11.47 -0.73
CA PRO A 120 -21.06 -10.17 -0.29
C PRO A 120 -20.77 -9.88 1.19
N ALA A 121 -20.53 -10.91 2.02
CA ALA A 121 -20.20 -10.76 3.42
C ALA A 121 -18.73 -10.42 3.66
N PHE A 122 -17.85 -10.61 2.66
CA PHE A 122 -16.44 -10.29 2.80
C PHE A 122 -16.21 -8.78 2.98
N GLY A 123 -15.70 -8.44 4.13
CA GLY A 123 -15.48 -7.05 4.54
C GLY A 123 -14.10 -6.80 5.15
N VAL A 124 -13.96 -5.61 5.76
CA VAL A 124 -12.68 -5.13 6.31
C VAL A 124 -12.11 -6.05 7.38
N ASP A 125 -12.97 -6.65 8.22
CA ASP A 125 -12.52 -7.51 9.31
C ASP A 125 -11.94 -8.83 8.80
N GLU A 126 -12.50 -9.36 7.70
CA GLU A 126 -11.98 -10.57 7.05
C GLU A 126 -10.69 -10.27 6.29
N LEU A 127 -10.66 -9.19 5.53
CA LEU A 127 -9.44 -8.75 4.85
C LEU A 127 -8.29 -8.53 5.84
N ALA A 128 -8.58 -7.91 7.01
CA ALA A 128 -7.58 -7.72 8.05
C ALA A 128 -7.02 -9.05 8.57
N ARG A 129 -7.89 -10.05 8.79
CA ARG A 129 -7.46 -11.42 9.19
C ARG A 129 -6.61 -12.08 8.12
N THR A 130 -6.99 -11.96 6.84
CA THR A 130 -6.25 -12.53 5.70
C THR A 130 -4.82 -11.99 5.62
N VAL A 131 -4.63 -10.69 5.89
CA VAL A 131 -3.28 -10.08 5.88
C VAL A 131 -2.57 -10.12 7.25
N GLY A 132 -3.15 -10.82 8.25
CA GLY A 132 -2.54 -11.00 9.57
C GLY A 132 -2.51 -9.74 10.43
N MET A 133 -3.52 -8.86 10.29
CA MET A 133 -3.59 -7.56 10.99
C MET A 133 -4.92 -7.37 11.73
N SER A 134 -4.93 -6.48 12.73
CA SER A 134 -6.20 -5.93 13.21
C SER A 134 -6.78 -4.94 12.20
N ARG A 135 -8.10 -4.73 12.19
CA ARG A 135 -8.77 -3.73 11.37
C ARG A 135 -8.11 -2.34 11.48
N ARG A 136 -7.88 -1.87 12.72
CA ARG A 136 -7.23 -0.58 12.98
C ARG A 136 -5.82 -0.50 12.38
N THR A 137 -5.07 -1.60 12.43
CA THR A 137 -3.73 -1.70 11.87
C THR A 137 -3.77 -1.63 10.34
N LEU A 138 -4.70 -2.37 9.73
CA LEU A 138 -4.92 -2.37 8.29
C LEU A 138 -5.26 -0.97 7.76
N ASP A 139 -6.24 -0.29 8.39
CA ASP A 139 -6.63 1.08 7.98
C ASP A 139 -5.47 2.06 8.11
N ARG A 140 -4.69 2.00 9.22
CA ARG A 140 -3.52 2.88 9.38
C ARG A 140 -2.44 2.62 8.33
N LYS A 141 -2.20 1.36 7.98
CA LYS A 141 -1.20 1.01 6.96
C LYS A 141 -1.65 1.47 5.58
N LEU A 142 -2.91 1.24 5.21
CA LEU A 142 -3.47 1.70 3.94
C LEU A 142 -3.49 3.22 3.82
N ALA A 143 -3.82 3.93 4.90
CA ALA A 143 -3.72 5.39 4.95
C ALA A 143 -2.28 5.87 4.71
N ALA A 144 -1.28 5.19 5.31
CA ALA A 144 0.12 5.54 5.13
C ALA A 144 0.66 5.24 3.72
N VAL A 145 0.27 4.11 3.12
CA VAL A 145 0.84 3.62 1.84
C VAL A 145 0.09 4.16 0.63
N ALA A 146 -1.24 4.32 0.72
CA ALA A 146 -2.09 4.68 -0.42
C ALA A 146 -3.07 5.83 -0.14
N ASN A 147 -3.09 6.38 1.08
CA ASN A 147 -4.06 7.39 1.52
C ASN A 147 -5.52 6.95 1.32
N LEU A 148 -5.83 5.68 1.63
CA LEU A 148 -7.15 5.07 1.47
C LEU A 148 -7.57 4.30 2.72
N SER A 149 -8.89 4.13 2.93
CA SER A 149 -9.43 3.18 3.90
C SER A 149 -9.53 1.78 3.29
N ALA A 150 -9.53 0.75 4.15
CA ALA A 150 -9.68 -0.64 3.71
C ALA A 150 -11.00 -0.88 2.96
N ASN A 151 -12.08 -0.24 3.41
CA ASN A 151 -13.39 -0.32 2.73
C ASN A 151 -13.32 0.25 1.31
N THR A 152 -12.65 1.40 1.14
CA THR A 152 -12.44 2.01 -0.18
C THR A 152 -11.66 1.08 -1.09
N VAL A 153 -10.61 0.44 -0.57
CA VAL A 153 -9.77 -0.50 -1.35
C VAL A 153 -10.59 -1.70 -1.82
N ILE A 154 -11.36 -2.36 -0.95
CA ILE A 154 -12.24 -3.48 -1.33
C ILE A 154 -13.21 -3.03 -2.42
N ARG A 155 -13.91 -1.89 -2.21
CA ARG A 155 -14.88 -1.35 -3.16
C ARG A 155 -14.27 -1.08 -4.53
N GLN A 156 -13.13 -0.39 -4.57
CA GLN A 156 -12.46 -0.04 -5.82
C GLN A 156 -11.95 -1.28 -6.56
N HIS A 157 -11.40 -2.26 -5.83
CA HIS A 157 -10.96 -3.52 -6.41
C HIS A 157 -12.12 -4.27 -7.07
N ARG A 158 -13.24 -4.45 -6.34
CA ARG A 158 -14.46 -5.10 -6.86
C ARG A 158 -14.99 -4.41 -8.12
N LEU A 159 -15.06 -3.08 -8.13
CA LEU A 159 -15.54 -2.34 -9.30
C LEU A 159 -14.63 -2.49 -10.53
N LYS A 160 -13.31 -2.52 -10.34
CA LYS A 160 -12.35 -2.77 -11.42
C LYS A 160 -12.47 -4.19 -11.97
N ARG A 161 -12.66 -5.19 -11.10
CA ARG A 161 -12.92 -6.57 -11.54
C ARG A 161 -14.24 -6.68 -12.29
N ALA A 162 -15.29 -5.98 -11.84
CA ALA A 162 -16.56 -5.92 -12.56
C ALA A 162 -16.40 -5.32 -13.96
N ALA A 163 -15.60 -4.24 -14.11
CA ALA A 163 -15.31 -3.67 -15.43
C ALA A 163 -14.62 -4.67 -16.37
N GLN A 164 -13.74 -5.53 -15.83
CA GLN A 164 -13.13 -6.62 -16.62
C GLN A 164 -14.18 -7.65 -17.07
N PHE A 165 -15.09 -8.09 -16.19
CA PHE A 165 -16.18 -9.01 -16.53
C PHE A 165 -17.13 -8.42 -17.58
N LEU A 166 -17.49 -7.15 -17.44
CA LEU A 166 -18.28 -6.44 -18.44
C LEU A 166 -17.59 -6.41 -19.82
N ASN A 167 -16.27 -6.15 -19.86
CA ASN A 167 -15.49 -6.20 -21.10
C ASN A 167 -15.36 -7.62 -21.70
N GLN A 168 -15.52 -8.67 -20.88
CA GLN A 168 -15.55 -10.07 -21.29
C GLN A 168 -16.93 -10.51 -21.81
N GLY A 169 -17.95 -9.63 -21.77
CA GLY A 169 -19.27 -9.88 -22.29
C GLY A 169 -20.32 -10.31 -21.27
N HIS A 170 -19.99 -10.34 -19.98
CA HIS A 170 -20.98 -10.60 -18.93
C HIS A 170 -22.00 -9.45 -18.86
N ASN A 171 -23.26 -9.78 -18.56
CA ASN A 171 -24.27 -8.77 -18.34
C ASN A 171 -24.09 -8.05 -16.98
N VAL A 172 -24.79 -6.92 -16.79
CA VAL A 172 -24.65 -6.08 -15.59
C VAL A 172 -24.96 -6.82 -14.29
N SER A 173 -26.00 -7.67 -14.29
CA SER A 173 -26.39 -8.43 -13.10
C SER A 173 -25.37 -9.52 -12.78
N GLU A 174 -24.89 -10.23 -13.78
CA GLU A 174 -23.83 -11.23 -13.62
C GLU A 174 -22.57 -10.59 -13.04
N ALA A 175 -22.07 -9.47 -13.67
CA ALA A 175 -20.90 -8.76 -13.20
C ALA A 175 -21.06 -8.29 -11.75
N ALA A 176 -22.25 -7.81 -11.36
CA ALA A 176 -22.53 -7.38 -9.99
C ALA A 176 -22.39 -8.54 -9.00
N TYR A 177 -23.02 -9.69 -9.29
CA TYR A 177 -22.95 -10.86 -8.39
C TYR A 177 -21.55 -11.45 -8.32
N MET A 178 -20.83 -11.53 -9.43
CA MET A 178 -19.45 -12.05 -9.50
C MET A 178 -18.47 -11.23 -8.66
N VAL A 179 -18.81 -9.99 -8.32
CA VAL A 179 -17.97 -9.13 -7.46
C VAL A 179 -18.62 -8.85 -6.09
N GLY A 180 -19.57 -9.70 -5.66
CA GLY A 180 -20.12 -9.68 -4.31
C GLY A 180 -21.12 -8.55 -4.03
N TYR A 181 -21.87 -8.08 -5.05
CA TYR A 181 -23.00 -7.17 -4.86
C TYR A 181 -24.32 -7.92 -5.00
N GLU A 182 -25.13 -7.89 -3.95
CA GLU A 182 -26.47 -8.51 -3.96
C GLU A 182 -27.52 -7.70 -4.77
N SER A 183 -27.27 -6.38 -4.93
CA SER A 183 -28.17 -5.49 -5.67
C SER A 183 -27.49 -4.88 -6.90
N PRO A 184 -27.89 -5.30 -8.12
CA PRO A 184 -27.42 -4.69 -9.36
C PRO A 184 -27.72 -3.18 -9.47
N ALA A 185 -28.79 -2.71 -8.84
CA ALA A 185 -29.14 -1.29 -8.81
C ALA A 185 -28.13 -0.49 -7.99
N HIS A 186 -27.78 -0.95 -6.79
CA HIS A 186 -26.75 -0.36 -5.93
C HIS A 186 -25.38 -0.44 -6.60
N PHE A 187 -25.05 -1.61 -7.17
CA PHE A 187 -23.81 -1.77 -7.96
C PHE A 187 -23.71 -0.73 -9.08
N SER A 188 -24.77 -0.54 -9.88
CA SER A 188 -24.78 0.42 -10.99
C SER A 188 -24.54 1.86 -10.55
N GLN A 189 -25.08 2.24 -9.37
CA GLN A 189 -24.86 3.57 -8.80
C GLN A 189 -23.37 3.78 -8.46
N ILE A 190 -22.79 2.87 -7.68
CA ILE A 190 -21.38 3.02 -7.24
C ILE A 190 -20.39 2.79 -8.40
N PHE A 191 -20.73 1.99 -9.40
CA PHE A 191 -19.94 1.85 -10.62
C PHE A 191 -19.89 3.17 -11.38
N LYS A 192 -21.04 3.87 -11.52
CA LYS A 192 -21.10 5.20 -12.15
C LYS A 192 -20.28 6.26 -11.39
N GLU A 193 -20.22 6.18 -10.05
CA GLU A 193 -19.36 7.09 -9.25
C GLU A 193 -17.88 6.96 -9.64
N LEU A 194 -17.39 5.74 -9.88
CA LEU A 194 -15.99 5.51 -10.23
C LEU A 194 -15.71 5.76 -11.71
N PHE A 195 -16.53 5.16 -12.60
CA PHE A 195 -16.26 5.15 -14.05
C PHE A 195 -16.90 6.33 -14.80
N GLN A 196 -17.69 7.17 -14.13
CA GLN A 196 -18.47 8.28 -14.70
C GLN A 196 -19.43 7.83 -15.83
N LYS A 197 -19.69 6.52 -15.92
CA LYS A 197 -20.60 5.85 -16.85
C LYS A 197 -21.33 4.73 -16.12
N THR A 198 -22.57 4.49 -16.51
CA THR A 198 -23.27 3.29 -16.03
C THR A 198 -22.61 2.03 -16.59
N PRO A 199 -22.78 0.84 -15.93
CA PRO A 199 -22.27 -0.41 -16.47
C PRO A 199 -22.76 -0.72 -17.90
N SER A 200 -24.00 -0.37 -18.23
CA SER A 200 -24.56 -0.56 -19.57
C SER A 200 -23.93 0.36 -20.62
N GLU A 201 -23.64 1.62 -20.27
CA GLU A 201 -22.91 2.56 -21.13
C GLU A 201 -21.44 2.16 -21.31
N PHE A 202 -20.87 1.51 -20.30
CA PHE A 202 -19.47 1.04 -20.31
C PHE A 202 -19.25 -0.08 -21.32
N THR A 203 -20.24 -0.97 -21.50
CA THR A 203 -20.18 -2.09 -22.46
C THR A 203 -20.52 -1.70 -23.91
N GLN A 204 -21.13 -0.55 -24.13
CA GLN A 204 -21.46 -0.05 -25.49
C GLN A 204 -20.25 0.65 -26.12
N ARG A 205 -19.17 -0.09 -26.37
CA ARG A 205 -18.05 0.38 -27.21
C ARG A 205 -18.18 -0.08 -28.64
#